data_7b6754a26786af9fe6779dbf80c7452c
#
_entry.id   7b6754a26786af9fe6779dbf80c7452c
#
_cell.length_a   1.000
_cell.length_b   1.000
_cell.length_c   1.000
_cell.angle_alpha   90.00
_cell.angle_beta   90.00
_cell.angle_gamma   90.00
#
_symmetry.space_group_name_H-M   'P 1'
#
loop_
_entity.id
_entity.type
_entity.pdbx_description
1 polymer ?
#
loop_
_entity_poly.entity_id
_entity_poly.type
_entity_poly.pdbx_seq_one_letter_code
_entity_poly.pdbx_strand_id
1 'polypeptide(L)'
;MNSFGRKFRVSIFGESHGELIGVVLDGVPAGLELSEQDFEQDILRRKSGAKGTTPRVEEDKPLIVSGVFEGHTTGAPLAIVFKNNNTHSSDYEQFAAMPRPGHADLTAAIKWDDCQDPRGSGHFSGRLTLPIVAAGVVAKKVLADATILDDAPVNGVNARIVEMGGVDFSTSLEMTGGALEMTGGPQKVLEQAIKDGDSIGAVVECVVPEIDLGYGEPFWDSVESVISHAIFSIPGVRGIEFGDGFNAAAMRGSEHNDPIGPDGRPLKNGAGGVNGGITNGAPIVFRVAFKPTSSISRPQQTFNFQTGEMDTLAVKGRHDVCFALRTPVIVEAMTAIALADLVALK
;
A
#
# COMPACT_ATOMS: atom_id res chain seq x y z
N MET A 1 -9.86 -13.17 1.45
CA MET A 1 -9.81 -13.34 -0.01
C MET A 1 -8.53 -12.70 -0.53
N ASN A 2 -7.90 -13.30 -1.55
CA ASN A 2 -6.66 -12.80 -2.15
C ASN A 2 -6.91 -12.05 -3.47
N SER A 3 -8.17 -11.72 -3.73
CA SER A 3 -8.61 -11.04 -4.96
C SER A 3 -9.44 -9.79 -4.62
N PHE A 4 -9.27 -8.76 -5.44
CA PHE A 4 -9.97 -7.48 -5.37
C PHE A 4 -10.46 -7.11 -6.79
N GLY A 5 -11.49 -6.25 -6.88
CA GLY A 5 -12.04 -5.70 -8.12
C GLY A 5 -13.13 -6.55 -8.76
N ARG A 6 -13.92 -5.92 -9.61
CA ARG A 6 -15.06 -6.53 -10.36
C ARG A 6 -14.79 -6.56 -11.86
N LYS A 7 -14.25 -5.49 -12.42
CA LYS A 7 -13.85 -5.36 -13.82
C LYS A 7 -12.35 -5.41 -13.98
N PHE A 8 -11.61 -4.60 -13.21
CA PHE A 8 -10.16 -4.68 -13.09
C PHE A 8 -9.82 -5.55 -11.88
N ARG A 9 -9.67 -6.86 -12.10
CA ARG A 9 -9.51 -7.85 -11.03
C ARG A 9 -8.04 -8.17 -10.78
N VAL A 10 -7.65 -8.12 -9.52
CA VAL A 10 -6.30 -8.40 -9.05
C VAL A 10 -6.33 -9.61 -8.12
N SER A 11 -5.53 -10.63 -8.38
CA SER A 11 -5.36 -11.80 -7.51
C SER A 11 -3.88 -11.99 -7.16
N ILE A 12 -3.54 -11.92 -5.87
CA ILE A 12 -2.17 -12.06 -5.36
C ILE A 12 -1.97 -13.49 -4.86
N PHE A 13 -0.80 -14.07 -5.11
CA PHE A 13 -0.44 -15.41 -4.68
C PHE A 13 1.02 -15.53 -4.25
N GLY A 14 1.33 -16.63 -3.55
CA GLY A 14 2.65 -16.96 -3.04
C GLY A 14 2.90 -16.51 -1.60
N GLU A 15 4.00 -16.97 -1.02
CA GLU A 15 4.46 -16.67 0.34
C GLU A 15 5.88 -16.14 0.32
N SER A 16 6.25 -15.43 1.39
CA SER A 16 7.54 -14.73 1.51
C SER A 16 8.77 -15.63 1.31
N HIS A 17 8.70 -16.88 1.76
CA HIS A 17 9.74 -17.89 1.62
C HIS A 17 9.34 -19.07 0.73
N GLY A 18 8.25 -18.93 -0.02
CA GLY A 18 7.92 -19.82 -1.13
C GLY A 18 8.88 -19.59 -2.31
N GLU A 19 8.75 -20.38 -3.35
CA GLU A 19 9.60 -20.30 -4.56
C GLU A 19 9.47 -18.95 -5.27
N LEU A 20 8.24 -18.44 -5.36
CA LEU A 20 7.91 -17.17 -5.99
C LEU A 20 6.67 -16.52 -5.36
N ILE A 21 6.49 -15.25 -5.65
CA ILE A 21 5.25 -14.50 -5.42
C ILE A 21 4.78 -13.89 -6.73
N GLY A 22 3.51 -13.59 -6.86
CA GLY A 22 3.01 -13.02 -8.11
C GLY A 22 1.62 -12.44 -8.02
N VAL A 23 1.18 -11.93 -9.15
CA VAL A 23 -0.16 -11.39 -9.36
C VAL A 23 -0.71 -11.88 -10.70
N VAL A 24 -2.02 -12.14 -10.71
CA VAL A 24 -2.82 -12.29 -11.91
C VAL A 24 -3.78 -11.12 -11.97
N LEU A 25 -3.77 -10.43 -13.12
CA LEU A 25 -4.71 -9.36 -13.45
C LEU A 25 -5.67 -9.87 -14.53
N ASP A 26 -6.95 -9.68 -14.31
CA ASP A 26 -7.99 -10.00 -15.28
C ASP A 26 -8.83 -8.73 -15.54
N GLY A 27 -9.27 -8.53 -16.79
CA GLY A 27 -9.93 -7.30 -17.22
C GLY A 27 -8.95 -6.18 -17.62
N VAL A 28 -7.66 -6.50 -17.85
CA VAL A 28 -6.74 -5.56 -18.49
C VAL A 28 -7.13 -5.45 -19.97
N PRO A 29 -7.39 -4.23 -20.49
CA PRO A 29 -7.73 -4.03 -21.89
C PRO A 29 -6.63 -4.53 -22.83
N ALA A 30 -6.99 -5.03 -24.00
CA ALA A 30 -6.05 -5.40 -25.06
C ALA A 30 -5.45 -4.15 -25.71
N GLY A 31 -4.18 -4.25 -26.14
CA GLY A 31 -3.49 -3.20 -26.90
C GLY A 31 -2.71 -2.21 -26.04
N LEU A 32 -2.72 -2.32 -24.72
CA LEU A 32 -1.89 -1.51 -23.82
C LEU A 32 -0.41 -1.92 -24.02
N GLU A 33 0.45 -0.96 -24.36
CA GLU A 33 1.89 -1.19 -24.42
C GLU A 33 2.44 -1.53 -23.02
N LEU A 34 3.14 -2.68 -22.88
CA LEU A 34 3.64 -3.16 -21.59
C LEU A 34 4.89 -4.01 -21.76
N SER A 35 5.92 -3.67 -20.99
CA SER A 35 7.18 -4.40 -20.88
C SER A 35 7.66 -4.48 -19.44
N GLU A 36 8.64 -5.33 -19.14
CA GLU A 36 9.23 -5.43 -17.80
C GLU A 36 9.88 -4.12 -17.32
N GLN A 37 10.33 -3.25 -18.23
CA GLN A 37 10.94 -1.95 -17.91
C GLN A 37 9.95 -0.98 -17.27
N ASP A 38 8.67 -1.06 -17.61
CA ASP A 38 7.62 -0.20 -17.02
C ASP A 38 7.52 -0.32 -15.49
N PHE A 39 7.94 -1.46 -14.94
CA PHE A 39 7.85 -1.73 -13.49
C PHE A 39 9.06 -1.22 -12.71
N GLU A 40 10.19 -0.92 -13.36
CA GLU A 40 11.47 -0.68 -12.67
C GLU A 40 11.40 0.48 -11.69
N GLN A 41 10.82 1.60 -12.08
CA GLN A 41 10.74 2.81 -11.26
C GLN A 41 9.97 2.57 -9.95
N ASP A 42 8.76 2.02 -10.03
CA ASP A 42 7.92 1.81 -8.85
C ASP A 42 8.45 0.67 -7.96
N ILE A 43 9.02 -0.38 -8.57
CA ILE A 43 9.72 -1.43 -7.83
C ILE A 43 10.92 -0.87 -7.07
N LEU A 44 11.71 0.03 -7.68
CA LEU A 44 12.85 0.67 -7.01
C LEU A 44 12.40 1.50 -5.80
N ARG A 45 11.34 2.28 -5.92
CA ARG A 45 10.75 3.06 -4.81
C ARG A 45 10.27 2.19 -3.66
N ARG A 46 9.81 0.96 -3.94
CA ARG A 46 9.39 0.00 -2.92
C ARG A 46 10.59 -0.73 -2.27
N LYS A 47 11.74 -0.83 -2.93
CA LYS A 47 12.89 -1.59 -2.43
C LYS A 47 13.32 -1.11 -1.04
N SER A 48 13.84 -2.06 -0.25
CA SER A 48 14.53 -1.81 1.00
C SER A 48 16.00 -1.42 0.76
N GLY A 49 16.71 -1.07 1.83
CA GLY A 49 18.13 -0.70 1.79
C GLY A 49 18.40 0.74 2.20
N ALA A 50 17.37 1.60 2.22
CA ALA A 50 17.48 2.93 2.83
C ALA A 50 17.55 2.82 4.37
N LYS A 51 18.14 3.83 5.03
CA LYS A 51 18.21 3.93 6.49
C LYS A 51 16.81 3.82 7.11
N GLY A 52 16.65 2.94 8.10
CA GLY A 52 15.36 2.68 8.74
C GLY A 52 14.50 1.60 8.07
N THR A 53 14.93 1.09 6.91
CA THR A 53 14.31 -0.07 6.26
C THR A 53 15.11 -1.33 6.50
N THR A 54 14.50 -2.51 6.25
CA THR A 54 15.20 -3.79 6.37
C THR A 54 16.42 -3.85 5.45
N PRO A 55 17.55 -4.42 5.88
CA PRO A 55 18.71 -4.67 5.02
C PRO A 55 18.52 -5.86 4.06
N ARG A 56 17.37 -6.54 4.07
CA ARG A 56 17.06 -7.60 3.11
C ARG A 56 16.90 -6.98 1.72
N VAL A 57 17.79 -7.33 0.80
CA VAL A 57 17.74 -6.89 -0.59
C VAL A 57 17.44 -8.10 -1.46
N GLU A 58 16.43 -7.96 -2.31
CA GLU A 58 16.03 -8.93 -3.34
C GLU A 58 16.26 -8.32 -4.72
N GLU A 59 16.42 -9.14 -5.74
CA GLU A 59 16.54 -8.69 -7.11
C GLU A 59 15.26 -7.97 -7.57
N ASP A 60 14.10 -8.50 -7.19
CA ASP A 60 12.76 -7.97 -7.49
C ASP A 60 12.51 -7.80 -9.00
N LYS A 61 13.08 -8.69 -9.81
CA LYS A 61 12.92 -8.65 -11.26
C LYS A 61 11.54 -9.20 -11.67
N PRO A 62 10.69 -8.39 -12.32
CA PRO A 62 9.41 -8.89 -12.85
C PRO A 62 9.65 -9.86 -13.99
N LEU A 63 8.79 -10.86 -14.10
CA LEU A 63 8.69 -11.75 -15.25
C LEU A 63 7.23 -11.84 -15.67
N ILE A 64 6.92 -11.33 -16.86
CA ILE A 64 5.58 -11.46 -17.46
C ILE A 64 5.50 -12.86 -18.09
N VAL A 65 4.55 -13.67 -17.58
CA VAL A 65 4.41 -15.08 -18.03
C VAL A 65 3.12 -15.33 -18.83
N SER A 66 2.21 -14.36 -18.88
CA SER A 66 0.96 -14.42 -19.66
C SER A 66 0.42 -13.02 -19.91
N GLY A 67 -0.40 -12.86 -20.94
CA GLY A 67 -1.21 -11.67 -21.20
C GLY A 67 -0.52 -10.57 -22.03
N VAL A 68 0.70 -10.80 -22.52
CA VAL A 68 1.43 -9.87 -23.42
C VAL A 68 1.93 -10.61 -24.65
N PHE A 69 1.78 -10.01 -25.82
CA PHE A 69 2.32 -10.47 -27.08
C PHE A 69 2.88 -9.27 -27.88
N GLU A 70 4.10 -9.37 -28.38
CA GLU A 70 4.80 -8.29 -29.11
C GLU A 70 4.73 -6.93 -28.40
N GLY A 71 4.92 -6.92 -27.07
CA GLY A 71 4.94 -5.70 -26.25
C GLY A 71 3.56 -5.09 -25.92
N HIS A 72 2.46 -5.76 -26.27
CA HIS A 72 1.11 -5.27 -25.99
C HIS A 72 0.27 -6.30 -25.23
N THR A 73 -0.62 -5.83 -24.37
CA THR A 73 -1.58 -6.69 -23.69
C THR A 73 -2.56 -7.32 -24.68
N THR A 74 -2.95 -8.58 -24.43
CA THR A 74 -3.78 -9.37 -25.34
C THR A 74 -5.26 -9.45 -24.91
N GLY A 75 -5.61 -8.94 -23.73
CA GLY A 75 -6.91 -9.15 -23.10
C GLY A 75 -7.04 -10.51 -22.38
N ALA A 76 -6.07 -11.42 -22.54
CA ALA A 76 -5.96 -12.60 -21.70
C ALA A 76 -5.49 -12.20 -20.28
N PRO A 77 -5.72 -13.05 -19.25
CA PRO A 77 -5.21 -12.77 -17.92
C PRO A 77 -3.70 -12.49 -17.94
N LEU A 78 -3.32 -11.32 -17.42
CA LEU A 78 -1.93 -10.89 -17.31
C LEU A 78 -1.34 -11.46 -16.03
N ALA A 79 -0.29 -12.27 -16.15
CA ALA A 79 0.39 -12.87 -15.00
C ALA A 79 1.83 -12.38 -14.89
N ILE A 80 2.18 -11.87 -13.69
CA ILE A 80 3.51 -11.33 -13.38
C ILE A 80 4.03 -12.04 -12.13
N VAL A 81 5.25 -12.58 -12.20
CA VAL A 81 5.86 -13.33 -11.09
C VAL A 81 7.23 -12.76 -10.71
N PHE A 82 7.61 -12.99 -9.45
CA PHE A 82 8.89 -12.59 -8.87
C PHE A 82 9.48 -13.76 -8.09
N LYS A 83 10.73 -14.13 -8.35
CA LYS A 83 11.43 -15.17 -7.60
C LYS A 83 11.86 -14.68 -6.21
N ASN A 84 11.87 -15.57 -5.25
CA ASN A 84 12.42 -15.32 -3.92
C ASN A 84 13.82 -15.93 -3.83
N ASN A 85 14.85 -15.09 -3.72
CA ASN A 85 16.25 -15.52 -3.78
C ASN A 85 17.02 -15.35 -2.45
N ASN A 86 16.49 -14.59 -1.48
CA ASN A 86 17.17 -14.25 -0.23
C ASN A 86 16.29 -14.57 1.00
N THR A 87 16.11 -15.87 1.27
CA THR A 87 15.28 -16.37 2.37
C THR A 87 16.13 -16.96 3.49
N HIS A 88 15.83 -16.58 4.75
CA HIS A 88 16.44 -17.13 5.96
C HIS A 88 15.35 -17.65 6.91
N SER A 89 14.92 -18.90 6.70
CA SER A 89 13.74 -19.45 7.36
C SER A 89 13.93 -19.75 8.85
N SER A 90 15.14 -20.07 9.28
CA SER A 90 15.46 -20.35 10.70
C SER A 90 15.16 -19.19 11.66
N ASP A 91 15.15 -17.95 11.17
CA ASP A 91 14.86 -16.78 12.01
C ASP A 91 13.40 -16.76 12.53
N TYR A 92 12.54 -17.58 11.96
CA TYR A 92 11.07 -17.56 12.21
C TYR A 92 10.56 -18.75 13.03
N GLU A 93 11.36 -19.78 13.28
CA GLU A 93 10.93 -21.01 13.98
C GLU A 93 10.39 -20.75 15.39
N GLN A 94 10.97 -19.77 16.12
CA GLN A 94 10.54 -19.41 17.46
C GLN A 94 9.11 -18.84 17.53
N PHE A 95 8.59 -18.27 16.44
CA PHE A 95 7.30 -17.57 16.45
C PHE A 95 6.10 -18.51 16.45
N ALA A 96 6.29 -19.78 16.14
CA ALA A 96 5.27 -20.81 16.31
C ALA A 96 4.93 -21.03 17.80
N ALA A 97 5.95 -21.00 18.66
CA ALA A 97 5.76 -21.15 20.10
C ALA A 97 5.49 -19.81 20.80
N MET A 98 6.16 -18.74 20.37
CA MET A 98 6.07 -17.39 20.95
C MET A 98 5.66 -16.38 19.86
N PRO A 99 4.36 -16.21 19.58
CA PRO A 99 3.89 -15.28 18.55
C PRO A 99 4.26 -13.85 18.90
N ARG A 100 4.66 -13.09 17.90
CA ARG A 100 5.04 -11.68 18.06
C ARG A 100 3.84 -10.82 18.45
N PRO A 101 3.94 -9.99 19.50
CA PRO A 101 2.89 -9.02 19.83
C PRO A 101 2.56 -8.11 18.64
N GLY A 102 1.25 -7.93 18.37
CA GLY A 102 0.79 -7.06 17.28
C GLY A 102 1.06 -7.57 15.85
N HIS A 103 1.52 -8.82 15.69
CA HIS A 103 1.67 -9.50 14.40
C HIS A 103 0.52 -10.48 14.13
N ALA A 104 0.47 -11.02 12.92
CA ALA A 104 -0.56 -11.99 12.51
C ALA A 104 -0.24 -13.44 12.94
N ASP A 105 0.90 -13.70 13.58
CA ASP A 105 1.38 -15.07 13.88
C ASP A 105 0.29 -15.93 14.54
N LEU A 106 -0.25 -15.47 15.69
CA LEU A 106 -1.28 -16.20 16.42
C LEU A 106 -2.62 -16.27 15.68
N THR A 107 -3.05 -15.15 15.11
CA THR A 107 -4.35 -15.09 14.42
C THR A 107 -4.37 -15.92 13.13
N ALA A 108 -3.25 -16.04 12.45
CA ALA A 108 -3.07 -16.90 11.30
C ALA A 108 -3.07 -18.38 11.69
N ALA A 109 -2.32 -18.75 12.73
CA ALA A 109 -2.29 -20.10 13.28
C ALA A 109 -3.70 -20.60 13.65
N ILE A 110 -4.44 -19.80 14.41
CA ILE A 110 -5.82 -20.13 14.80
C ILE A 110 -6.74 -20.22 13.57
N LYS A 111 -6.63 -19.28 12.61
CA LYS A 111 -7.53 -19.22 11.45
C LYS A 111 -7.37 -20.42 10.53
N TRP A 112 -6.16 -20.93 10.35
CA TRP A 112 -5.85 -22.01 9.42
C TRP A 112 -5.36 -23.29 10.08
N ASP A 113 -5.59 -23.44 11.38
CA ASP A 113 -5.25 -24.64 12.16
C ASP A 113 -3.79 -25.05 11.94
N ASP A 114 -2.88 -24.07 12.13
CA ASP A 114 -1.43 -24.19 11.94
C ASP A 114 -0.97 -24.64 10.52
N CYS A 115 -1.84 -24.59 9.52
CA CYS A 115 -1.51 -24.96 8.14
C CYS A 115 -0.91 -23.83 7.29
N GLN A 116 -0.77 -22.60 7.84
CA GLN A 116 -0.12 -21.48 7.14
C GLN A 116 1.40 -21.70 7.07
N ASP A 117 2.05 -21.14 6.03
CA ASP A 117 3.52 -21.06 6.01
C ASP A 117 4.03 -19.99 7.00
N PRO A 118 4.70 -20.37 8.12
CA PRO A 118 5.19 -19.39 9.10
C PRO A 118 6.47 -18.68 8.65
N ARG A 119 7.17 -19.22 7.64
CA ARG A 119 8.48 -18.74 7.21
C ARG A 119 8.38 -17.34 6.58
N GLY A 120 9.17 -16.40 7.07
CA GLY A 120 9.16 -15.01 6.58
C GLY A 120 7.81 -14.30 6.76
N SER A 121 6.96 -14.77 7.69
CA SER A 121 5.56 -14.36 7.89
C SER A 121 4.61 -14.79 6.76
N GLY A 122 5.03 -15.70 5.90
CA GLY A 122 4.22 -16.29 4.84
C GLY A 122 3.51 -15.27 3.97
N HIS A 123 2.19 -15.39 3.89
CA HIS A 123 1.33 -14.49 3.14
C HIS A 123 1.11 -13.11 3.81
N PHE A 124 1.45 -12.95 5.10
CA PHE A 124 1.35 -11.67 5.83
C PHE A 124 2.60 -10.80 5.71
N SER A 125 3.58 -11.26 4.97
CA SER A 125 4.84 -10.52 4.78
C SER A 125 4.64 -9.25 3.95
N GLY A 126 5.36 -8.18 4.31
CA GLY A 126 5.50 -7.00 3.46
C GLY A 126 6.08 -7.29 2.07
N ARG A 127 6.64 -8.50 1.85
CA ARG A 127 7.08 -9.00 0.54
C ARG A 127 5.94 -9.04 -0.47
N LEU A 128 4.73 -9.38 -0.03
CA LEU A 128 3.54 -9.49 -0.88
C LEU A 128 3.03 -8.14 -1.43
N THR A 129 3.60 -7.02 -0.98
CA THR A 129 3.33 -5.71 -1.57
C THR A 129 4.03 -5.52 -2.93
N LEU A 130 5.01 -6.35 -3.29
CA LEU A 130 5.69 -6.26 -4.58
C LEU A 130 4.75 -6.56 -5.76
N PRO A 131 4.03 -7.69 -5.80
CA PRO A 131 3.02 -7.93 -6.83
C PRO A 131 1.89 -6.89 -6.83
N ILE A 132 1.55 -6.27 -5.68
CA ILE A 132 0.61 -5.14 -5.62
C ILE A 132 1.16 -3.94 -6.41
N VAL A 133 2.44 -3.59 -6.19
CA VAL A 133 3.08 -2.47 -6.91
C VAL A 133 3.09 -2.76 -8.42
N ALA A 134 3.40 -3.98 -8.82
CA ALA A 134 3.33 -4.36 -10.23
C ALA A 134 1.91 -4.21 -10.81
N ALA A 135 0.88 -4.66 -10.10
CA ALA A 135 -0.52 -4.44 -10.48
C ALA A 135 -0.86 -2.95 -10.60
N GLY A 136 -0.34 -2.14 -9.68
CA GLY A 136 -0.50 -0.69 -9.68
C GLY A 136 0.12 -0.01 -10.89
N VAL A 137 1.27 -0.47 -11.38
CA VAL A 137 1.86 0.03 -12.63
C VAL A 137 0.92 -0.20 -13.81
N VAL A 138 0.36 -1.40 -13.94
CA VAL A 138 -0.61 -1.71 -15.01
C VAL A 138 -1.86 -0.84 -14.85
N ALA A 139 -2.39 -0.71 -13.63
CA ALA A 139 -3.56 0.14 -13.36
C ALA A 139 -3.31 1.61 -13.71
N LYS A 140 -2.15 2.17 -13.35
CA LYS A 140 -1.75 3.54 -13.72
C LYS A 140 -1.69 3.73 -15.24
N LYS A 141 -1.17 2.74 -15.97
CA LYS A 141 -1.12 2.80 -17.45
C LYS A 141 -2.52 2.74 -18.06
N VAL A 142 -3.40 1.89 -17.56
CA VAL A 142 -4.81 1.82 -17.99
C VAL A 142 -5.51 3.15 -17.75
N LEU A 143 -5.33 3.74 -16.56
CA LEU A 143 -5.95 5.03 -16.20
C LEU A 143 -5.42 6.21 -17.01
N ALA A 144 -4.17 6.15 -17.45
CA ALA A 144 -3.55 7.21 -18.26
C ALA A 144 -3.92 7.15 -19.76
N ASP A 145 -4.51 6.05 -20.23
CA ASP A 145 -4.81 5.83 -21.63
C ASP A 145 -6.29 6.15 -21.94
N ALA A 146 -6.54 7.39 -22.36
CA ALA A 146 -7.87 7.86 -22.74
C ALA A 146 -8.51 7.06 -23.90
N THR A 147 -7.69 6.40 -24.73
CA THR A 147 -8.19 5.61 -25.86
C THR A 147 -8.70 4.24 -25.42
N ILE A 148 -8.20 3.75 -24.30
CA ILE A 148 -8.61 2.47 -23.68
C ILE A 148 -9.87 2.66 -22.83
N LEU A 149 -9.97 3.78 -22.11
CA LEU A 149 -11.07 4.02 -21.16
C LEU A 149 -12.30 4.65 -21.83
N ASP A 150 -12.16 5.18 -23.05
CA ASP A 150 -13.21 5.99 -23.72
C ASP A 150 -13.70 7.17 -22.84
N ASP A 151 -12.83 7.68 -21.97
CA ASP A 151 -13.08 8.75 -20.99
C ASP A 151 -11.79 9.57 -20.75
N ALA A 152 -11.86 10.64 -19.95
CA ALA A 152 -10.71 11.45 -19.63
C ALA A 152 -9.68 10.64 -18.81
N PRO A 153 -8.37 10.80 -19.10
CA PRO A 153 -7.35 10.05 -18.40
C PRO A 153 -7.26 10.49 -16.92
N VAL A 154 -7.02 9.54 -16.04
CA VAL A 154 -6.69 9.80 -14.64
C VAL A 154 -5.18 9.72 -14.47
N ASN A 155 -4.55 10.88 -14.30
CA ASN A 155 -3.11 10.98 -14.20
C ASN A 155 -2.64 11.35 -12.80
N GLY A 156 -1.42 10.90 -12.45
CA GLY A 156 -0.67 11.47 -11.35
C GLY A 156 -1.11 11.02 -9.97
N VAL A 157 -1.45 9.74 -9.77
CA VAL A 157 -1.62 9.21 -8.41
C VAL A 157 -0.29 9.31 -7.67
N ASN A 158 -0.21 10.19 -6.67
CA ASN A 158 1.00 10.51 -5.94
C ASN A 158 0.80 10.33 -4.44
N ALA A 159 1.77 9.74 -3.77
CA ALA A 159 1.76 9.63 -2.32
C ALA A 159 3.10 10.00 -1.70
N ARG A 160 3.05 10.56 -0.49
CA ARG A 160 4.22 10.97 0.29
C ARG A 160 3.98 10.75 1.78
N ILE A 161 5.04 10.59 2.55
CA ILE A 161 4.96 10.63 4.01
C ILE A 161 4.79 12.07 4.45
N VAL A 162 3.85 12.34 5.35
CA VAL A 162 3.59 13.68 5.90
C VAL A 162 3.82 13.77 7.40
N GLU A 163 3.83 12.62 8.10
CA GLU A 163 4.12 12.54 9.53
C GLU A 163 4.90 11.25 9.83
N MET A 164 5.86 11.31 10.76
CA MET A 164 6.62 10.15 11.21
C MET A 164 6.90 10.23 12.70
N GLY A 165 6.50 9.19 13.46
CA GLY A 165 6.70 9.12 14.90
C GLY A 165 6.10 10.31 15.66
N GLY A 166 4.98 10.87 15.20
CA GLY A 166 4.30 12.03 15.80
C GLY A 166 4.89 13.39 15.39
N VAL A 167 5.85 13.41 14.47
CA VAL A 167 6.41 14.67 13.94
C VAL A 167 5.80 14.95 12.57
N ASP A 168 5.00 16.01 12.46
CA ASP A 168 4.44 16.51 11.21
C ASP A 168 5.50 17.29 10.41
N PHE A 169 5.58 17.01 9.13
CA PHE A 169 6.45 17.71 8.18
C PHE A 169 5.79 17.92 6.81
N SER A 170 4.47 17.89 6.79
CA SER A 170 3.65 18.05 5.57
C SER A 170 4.02 19.31 4.75
N THR A 171 4.53 20.34 5.42
CA THR A 171 4.92 21.63 4.81
C THR A 171 6.40 21.74 4.43
N SER A 172 7.25 20.76 4.79
CA SER A 172 8.73 20.91 4.75
C SER A 172 9.45 20.02 3.74
N LEU A 173 8.75 19.21 2.95
CA LEU A 173 9.36 18.25 2.02
C LEU A 173 9.13 18.64 0.57
N GLU A 174 10.18 19.10 -0.09
CA GLU A 174 10.30 19.03 -1.54
C GLU A 174 10.67 17.57 -1.92
N MET A 175 9.79 16.90 -2.64
CA MET A 175 10.05 15.57 -3.20
C MET A 175 10.99 15.72 -4.41
N THR A 176 12.27 15.52 -4.22
CA THR A 176 13.22 15.40 -5.33
C THR A 176 13.50 13.91 -5.61
N GLY A 177 13.00 13.46 -6.75
CA GLY A 177 13.56 12.31 -7.48
C GLY A 177 13.73 10.98 -6.76
N GLY A 178 12.75 10.49 -5.96
CA GLY A 178 12.71 9.09 -5.55
C GLY A 178 13.52 8.68 -4.31
N ALA A 179 14.34 9.54 -3.74
CA ALA A 179 14.98 9.33 -2.44
C ALA A 179 14.44 10.34 -1.43
N LEU A 180 13.94 9.85 -0.30
CA LEU A 180 13.47 10.69 0.79
C LEU A 180 14.71 11.30 1.50
N GLU A 181 15.11 12.50 1.13
CA GLU A 181 16.09 13.27 1.93
C GLU A 181 15.38 13.82 3.17
N MET A 182 15.31 12.99 4.21
CA MET A 182 14.79 13.39 5.50
C MET A 182 15.85 14.24 6.22
N THR A 183 15.55 15.49 6.47
CA THR A 183 16.37 16.39 7.29
C THR A 183 15.58 16.85 8.51
N GLY A 184 16.27 17.16 9.61
CA GLY A 184 15.64 17.76 10.80
C GLY A 184 14.90 16.77 11.71
N GLY A 185 13.65 17.09 12.05
CA GLY A 185 12.84 16.36 13.04
C GLY A 185 12.61 14.86 12.72
N PRO A 186 12.12 14.52 11.51
CA PRO A 186 11.86 13.13 11.13
C PRO A 186 13.09 12.23 11.17
N GLN A 187 14.25 12.75 10.73
CA GLN A 187 15.50 12.01 10.78
C GLN A 187 15.92 11.69 12.22
N LYS A 188 15.77 12.64 13.14
CA LYS A 188 16.12 12.46 14.57
C LYS A 188 15.24 11.40 15.22
N VAL A 189 13.94 11.41 14.94
CA VAL A 189 13.00 10.42 15.48
C VAL A 189 13.33 9.02 14.97
N LEU A 190 13.64 8.87 13.68
CA LEU A 190 14.06 7.61 13.08
C LEU A 190 15.39 7.10 13.71
N GLU A 191 16.39 7.99 13.85
CA GLU A 191 17.67 7.65 14.46
C GLU A 191 17.53 7.23 15.93
N GLN A 192 16.61 7.86 16.66
CA GLN A 192 16.34 7.48 18.05
C GLN A 192 15.69 6.10 18.10
N ALA A 193 14.69 5.81 17.26
CA ALA A 193 14.05 4.50 17.19
C ALA A 193 15.07 3.38 16.85
N ILE A 194 16.00 3.66 15.92
CA ILE A 194 17.10 2.72 15.61
C ILE A 194 17.98 2.44 16.84
N LYS A 195 18.35 3.48 17.59
CA LYS A 195 19.19 3.32 18.81
C LYS A 195 18.46 2.54 19.90
N ASP A 196 17.15 2.75 20.02
CA ASP A 196 16.33 2.11 21.06
C ASP A 196 15.96 0.66 20.70
N GLY A 197 16.28 0.18 19.49
CA GLY A 197 15.89 -1.13 18.99
C GLY A 197 14.37 -1.27 18.83
N ASP A 198 13.69 -0.17 18.60
CA ASP A 198 12.23 -0.04 18.49
C ASP A 198 11.80 0.31 17.06
N SER A 199 10.52 0.54 16.85
CA SER A 199 9.94 0.93 15.57
C SER A 199 8.98 2.10 15.72
N ILE A 200 8.75 2.83 14.62
CA ILE A 200 7.83 3.97 14.57
C ILE A 200 6.83 3.84 13.43
N GLY A 201 5.66 4.43 13.61
CA GLY A 201 4.64 4.59 12.59
C GLY A 201 4.80 5.88 11.80
N ALA A 202 3.93 6.06 10.80
CA ALA A 202 3.90 7.26 9.98
C ALA A 202 2.51 7.47 9.36
N VAL A 203 2.27 8.67 8.85
CA VAL A 203 1.10 9.01 8.02
C VAL A 203 1.57 9.25 6.59
N VAL A 204 0.90 8.63 5.64
CA VAL A 204 1.10 8.81 4.20
C VAL A 204 -0.11 9.55 3.63
N GLU A 205 0.12 10.68 2.96
CA GLU A 205 -0.88 11.40 2.19
C GLU A 205 -0.85 10.94 0.74
N CYS A 206 -2.02 10.69 0.15
CA CYS A 206 -2.18 10.36 -1.25
C CYS A 206 -3.07 11.40 -1.94
N VAL A 207 -2.66 11.82 -3.12
CA VAL A 207 -3.37 12.79 -3.95
C VAL A 207 -3.54 12.23 -5.36
N VAL A 208 -4.78 12.26 -5.87
CA VAL A 208 -5.12 12.07 -7.27
C VAL A 208 -5.52 13.44 -7.81
N PRO A 209 -4.61 14.16 -8.49
CA PRO A 209 -4.82 15.57 -8.81
C PRO A 209 -5.88 15.81 -9.90
N GLU A 210 -6.03 14.85 -10.80
CA GLU A 210 -6.93 14.97 -11.96
C GLU A 210 -7.84 13.74 -12.03
N ILE A 211 -9.12 13.95 -11.78
CA ILE A 211 -10.18 12.97 -11.96
C ILE A 211 -11.48 13.72 -12.29
N ASP A 212 -12.22 13.22 -13.27
CA ASP A 212 -13.50 13.81 -13.64
C ASP A 212 -14.59 13.54 -12.60
N LEU A 213 -15.68 14.31 -12.71
CA LEU A 213 -16.89 14.09 -11.92
C LEU A 213 -17.58 12.80 -12.36
N GLY A 214 -18.21 12.12 -11.38
CA GLY A 214 -19.21 11.09 -11.67
C GLY A 214 -18.70 9.65 -11.57
N TYR A 215 -17.49 9.41 -11.02
CA TYR A 215 -17.05 8.05 -10.67
C TYR A 215 -17.47 7.70 -9.25
N GLY A 216 -17.81 6.45 -9.04
CA GLY A 216 -18.30 5.92 -7.77
C GLY A 216 -19.82 5.94 -7.70
N GLU A 217 -20.33 5.30 -6.66
CA GLU A 217 -21.75 5.10 -6.40
C GLU A 217 -22.08 5.47 -4.95
N PRO A 218 -23.32 5.75 -4.60
CA PRO A 218 -23.70 5.88 -3.20
C PRO A 218 -23.54 4.54 -2.44
N PHE A 219 -23.34 4.62 -1.12
CA PHE A 219 -23.23 3.51 -0.18
C PHE A 219 -21.96 2.66 -0.34
N TRP A 220 -22.09 1.39 -0.73
CA TRP A 220 -21.04 0.38 -0.67
C TRP A 220 -19.93 0.57 -1.69
N ASP A 221 -20.25 1.12 -2.83
CA ASP A 221 -19.37 1.35 -3.96
C ASP A 221 -18.94 2.81 -4.07
N SER A 222 -19.02 3.55 -2.96
CA SER A 222 -18.49 4.91 -2.90
C SER A 222 -16.97 4.89 -3.12
N VAL A 223 -16.44 5.96 -3.71
CA VAL A 223 -15.00 6.12 -3.94
C VAL A 223 -14.22 5.89 -2.65
N GLU A 224 -14.71 6.47 -1.53
CA GLU A 224 -14.07 6.30 -0.23
C GLU A 224 -14.11 4.85 0.26
N SER A 225 -15.24 4.15 0.05
CA SER A 225 -15.39 2.75 0.46
C SER A 225 -14.46 1.83 -0.31
N VAL A 226 -14.39 1.99 -1.64
CA VAL A 226 -13.57 1.14 -2.52
C VAL A 226 -12.08 1.39 -2.29
N ILE A 227 -11.67 2.67 -2.21
CA ILE A 227 -10.29 3.04 -1.88
C ILE A 227 -9.92 2.52 -0.49
N SER A 228 -10.77 2.72 0.52
CA SER A 228 -10.50 2.25 1.88
C SER A 228 -10.37 0.73 1.94
N HIS A 229 -11.22 -0.02 1.24
CA HIS A 229 -11.12 -1.48 1.15
C HIS A 229 -9.76 -1.92 0.58
N ALA A 230 -9.30 -1.28 -0.50
CA ALA A 230 -7.99 -1.55 -1.10
C ALA A 230 -6.85 -1.17 -0.12
N ILE A 231 -6.90 0.01 0.47
CA ILE A 231 -5.85 0.53 1.37
C ILE A 231 -5.73 -0.30 2.65
N PHE A 232 -6.83 -0.75 3.26
CA PHE A 232 -6.77 -1.62 4.44
C PHE A 232 -6.21 -3.03 4.15
N SER A 233 -6.04 -3.41 2.89
CA SER A 233 -5.33 -4.65 2.54
C SER A 233 -3.80 -4.50 2.65
N ILE A 234 -3.26 -3.27 2.71
CA ILE A 234 -1.83 -3.04 2.90
C ILE A 234 -1.43 -3.40 4.34
N PRO A 235 -0.42 -4.27 4.54
CA PRO A 235 0.04 -4.59 5.89
C PRO A 235 0.41 -3.34 6.69
N GLY A 236 -0.06 -3.27 7.92
CA GLY A 236 0.28 -2.18 8.85
C GLY A 236 -0.65 -0.96 8.81
N VAL A 237 -1.58 -0.86 7.88
CA VAL A 237 -2.60 0.20 7.87
C VAL A 237 -3.51 0.08 9.10
N ARG A 238 -3.82 1.23 9.74
CA ARG A 238 -4.68 1.37 10.92
C ARG A 238 -5.76 2.41 10.79
N GLY A 239 -5.65 3.31 9.83
CA GLY A 239 -6.65 4.35 9.61
C GLY A 239 -6.53 4.95 8.24
N ILE A 240 -7.61 5.50 7.75
CA ILE A 240 -7.71 6.32 6.55
C ILE A 240 -8.69 7.46 6.83
N GLU A 241 -8.41 8.64 6.31
CA GLU A 241 -9.32 9.79 6.35
C GLU A 241 -9.24 10.57 5.04
N PHE A 242 -10.36 11.09 4.58
CA PHE A 242 -10.48 11.88 3.35
C PHE A 242 -10.66 13.36 3.66
N GLY A 243 -10.01 14.24 2.90
CA GLY A 243 -10.11 15.69 3.07
C GLY A 243 -9.81 16.16 4.49
N ASP A 244 -10.75 16.86 5.12
CA ASP A 244 -10.65 17.32 6.50
C ASP A 244 -10.66 16.16 7.52
N GLY A 245 -11.06 14.97 7.11
CA GLY A 245 -11.00 13.75 7.91
C GLY A 245 -11.71 13.86 9.26
N PHE A 246 -11.07 13.39 10.32
CA PHE A 246 -11.61 13.48 11.68
C PHE A 246 -11.79 14.93 12.19
N ASN A 247 -11.04 15.89 11.61
CA ASN A 247 -11.17 17.30 11.97
C ASN A 247 -12.56 17.86 11.61
N ALA A 248 -13.21 17.30 10.57
CA ALA A 248 -14.58 17.69 10.17
C ALA A 248 -15.58 17.58 11.32
N ALA A 249 -15.38 16.64 12.28
CA ALA A 249 -16.26 16.47 13.44
C ALA A 249 -16.22 17.66 14.43
N ALA A 250 -15.15 18.47 14.38
CA ALA A 250 -15.00 19.68 15.20
C ALA A 250 -15.46 20.95 14.47
N MET A 251 -15.74 20.87 13.15
CA MET A 251 -16.11 22.01 12.32
C MET A 251 -17.64 22.24 12.30
N ARG A 252 -18.03 23.47 12.01
CA ARG A 252 -19.42 23.78 11.67
C ARG A 252 -19.66 23.49 10.18
N GLY A 253 -20.90 23.20 9.80
CA GLY A 253 -21.25 22.97 8.40
C GLY A 253 -20.84 24.13 7.47
N SER A 254 -20.97 25.37 7.92
CA SER A 254 -20.54 26.56 7.17
C SER A 254 -19.02 26.67 6.97
N GLU A 255 -18.24 25.97 7.80
CA GLU A 255 -16.77 25.90 7.71
C GLU A 255 -16.31 24.73 6.86
N HIS A 256 -16.98 23.58 7.03
CA HIS A 256 -16.64 22.34 6.32
C HIS A 256 -17.16 22.32 4.86
N ASN A 257 -18.36 22.83 4.61
CA ASN A 257 -18.97 22.79 3.27
C ASN A 257 -18.10 23.48 2.23
N ASP A 258 -17.88 22.79 1.10
CA ASP A 258 -17.12 23.32 -0.02
C ASP A 258 -18.06 24.09 -0.97
N PRO A 259 -17.88 25.43 -1.17
CA PRO A 259 -18.68 26.19 -2.11
C PRO A 259 -18.46 25.70 -3.55
N ILE A 260 -19.52 25.66 -4.34
CA ILE A 260 -19.45 25.23 -5.74
C ILE A 260 -19.16 26.46 -6.61
N GLY A 261 -18.14 26.37 -7.45
CA GLY A 261 -17.76 27.37 -8.43
C GLY A 261 -18.65 27.39 -9.68
N PRO A 262 -18.47 28.39 -10.55
CA PRO A 262 -19.27 28.53 -11.77
C PRO A 262 -19.01 27.42 -12.79
N ASP A 263 -17.92 26.67 -12.67
CA ASP A 263 -17.56 25.50 -13.46
C ASP A 263 -18.12 24.18 -12.89
N GLY A 264 -18.89 24.26 -11.81
CA GLY A 264 -19.46 23.10 -11.10
C GLY A 264 -18.48 22.38 -10.18
N ARG A 265 -17.23 22.85 -10.05
CA ARG A 265 -16.21 22.25 -9.18
C ARG A 265 -16.17 22.94 -7.81
N PRO A 266 -15.75 22.25 -6.75
CA PRO A 266 -15.57 22.87 -5.44
C PRO A 266 -14.46 23.94 -5.45
N LEU A 267 -14.69 25.07 -4.76
CA LEU A 267 -13.70 26.14 -4.56
C LEU A 267 -12.75 25.86 -3.39
N LYS A 268 -13.08 24.88 -2.55
CA LYS A 268 -12.31 24.36 -1.45
C LYS A 268 -12.43 22.83 -1.50
N ASN A 269 -11.58 22.07 -0.83
CA ASN A 269 -11.57 20.61 -0.90
C ASN A 269 -11.60 19.94 0.49
N GLY A 270 -12.49 20.42 1.35
CA GLY A 270 -12.70 19.80 2.68
C GLY A 270 -13.26 18.38 2.59
N ALA A 271 -14.03 18.08 1.56
CA ALA A 271 -14.57 16.75 1.27
C ALA A 271 -13.53 15.76 0.71
N GLY A 272 -12.33 16.24 0.33
CA GLY A 272 -11.29 15.37 -0.25
C GLY A 272 -11.62 14.79 -1.63
N GLY A 273 -12.34 15.54 -2.46
CA GLY A 273 -12.63 15.18 -3.86
C GLY A 273 -13.88 14.33 -4.07
N VAL A 274 -14.65 14.04 -3.01
CA VAL A 274 -15.80 13.12 -3.06
C VAL A 274 -16.99 13.69 -2.34
N ASN A 275 -18.17 13.68 -2.96
CA ASN A 275 -19.44 14.04 -2.35
C ASN A 275 -20.48 12.95 -2.60
N GLY A 276 -21.11 12.44 -1.55
CA GLY A 276 -22.12 11.39 -1.66
C GLY A 276 -21.62 10.08 -2.27
N GLY A 277 -20.31 9.81 -2.14
CA GLY A 277 -19.67 8.63 -2.69
C GLY A 277 -19.13 8.78 -4.11
N ILE A 278 -19.33 9.94 -4.73
CA ILE A 278 -19.05 10.21 -6.15
C ILE A 278 -17.98 11.30 -6.26
N THR A 279 -17.06 11.16 -7.20
CA THR A 279 -16.04 12.19 -7.47
C THR A 279 -16.68 13.52 -7.86
N ASN A 280 -16.19 14.62 -7.29
CA ASN A 280 -16.73 15.96 -7.46
C ASN A 280 -15.87 16.87 -8.35
N GLY A 281 -14.85 16.33 -9.02
CA GLY A 281 -13.94 17.05 -9.90
C GLY A 281 -12.81 17.82 -9.20
N ALA A 282 -12.78 17.85 -7.86
CA ALA A 282 -11.61 18.26 -7.12
C ALA A 282 -10.63 17.07 -6.98
N PRO A 283 -9.35 17.33 -6.66
CA PRO A 283 -8.41 16.25 -6.38
C PRO A 283 -8.92 15.31 -5.26
N ILE A 284 -8.79 13.98 -5.47
CA ILE A 284 -9.01 13.06 -4.35
C ILE A 284 -7.80 13.18 -3.41
N VAL A 285 -8.06 13.50 -2.14
CA VAL A 285 -7.03 13.66 -1.11
C VAL A 285 -7.41 12.83 0.10
N PHE A 286 -6.51 11.96 0.54
CA PHE A 286 -6.69 11.18 1.76
C PHE A 286 -5.36 10.89 2.45
N ARG A 287 -5.41 10.57 3.74
CA ARG A 287 -4.26 10.22 4.59
C ARG A 287 -4.42 8.82 5.17
N VAL A 288 -3.32 8.09 5.26
CA VAL A 288 -3.26 6.70 5.70
C VAL A 288 -2.30 6.56 6.86
N ALA A 289 -2.79 6.09 8.01
CA ALA A 289 -1.98 5.84 9.18
C ALA A 289 -1.39 4.42 9.16
N PHE A 290 -0.07 4.33 9.24
CA PHE A 290 0.68 3.08 9.36
C PHE A 290 1.18 2.89 10.79
N LYS A 291 0.90 1.72 11.38
CA LYS A 291 1.41 1.38 12.71
C LYS A 291 2.92 1.12 12.68
N PRO A 292 3.61 1.20 13.83
CA PRO A 292 4.96 0.69 13.99
C PRO A 292 5.07 -0.80 13.60
N THR A 293 6.24 -1.21 13.12
CA THR A 293 6.54 -2.61 12.82
C THR A 293 6.49 -3.46 14.09
N SER A 294 5.82 -4.62 14.05
CA SER A 294 5.68 -5.50 15.23
C SER A 294 6.96 -6.22 15.61
N SER A 295 7.86 -6.45 14.64
CA SER A 295 9.16 -7.11 14.86
C SER A 295 10.18 -6.08 15.31
N ILE A 296 10.47 -6.07 16.62
CA ILE A 296 11.45 -5.17 17.23
C ILE A 296 12.45 -5.96 18.07
N SER A 297 13.66 -5.44 18.21
CA SER A 297 14.70 -6.06 19.05
C SER A 297 14.54 -5.77 20.54
N ARG A 298 13.67 -4.82 20.90
CA ARG A 298 13.28 -4.57 22.28
C ARG A 298 12.53 -5.76 22.86
N PRO A 299 12.87 -6.21 24.10
CA PRO A 299 12.15 -7.28 24.77
C PRO A 299 10.66 -6.95 24.96
N GLN A 300 9.79 -7.88 24.56
CA GLN A 300 8.34 -7.78 24.71
C GLN A 300 7.81 -9.02 25.43
N GLN A 301 6.73 -8.88 26.18
CA GLN A 301 6.06 -10.01 26.83
C GLN A 301 5.11 -10.68 25.83
N THR A 302 5.18 -11.99 25.71
CA THR A 302 4.25 -12.81 24.95
C THR A 302 4.03 -14.14 25.65
N PHE A 303 2.93 -14.84 25.34
CA PHE A 303 2.65 -16.16 25.90
C PHE A 303 3.42 -17.22 25.09
N ASN A 304 4.13 -18.09 25.80
CA ASN A 304 4.83 -19.22 25.21
C ASN A 304 3.91 -20.47 25.26
N PHE A 305 3.38 -20.87 24.12
CA PHE A 305 2.45 -21.99 24.00
C PHE A 305 3.10 -23.34 24.26
N GLN A 306 4.42 -23.46 24.23
CA GLN A 306 5.11 -24.70 24.56
C GLN A 306 5.29 -24.88 26.08
N THR A 307 5.60 -23.80 26.81
CA THR A 307 5.80 -23.85 28.26
C THR A 307 4.53 -23.58 29.06
N GLY A 308 3.52 -22.94 28.46
CA GLY A 308 2.29 -22.54 29.11
C GLY A 308 2.44 -21.31 30.01
N GLU A 309 3.49 -20.51 29.84
CA GLU A 309 3.79 -19.36 30.68
C GLU A 309 4.05 -18.10 29.85
N MET A 310 3.97 -16.92 30.49
CA MET A 310 4.43 -15.67 29.90
C MET A 310 5.95 -15.69 29.80
N ASP A 311 6.49 -15.27 28.65
CA ASP A 311 7.91 -15.24 28.38
C ASP A 311 8.31 -13.94 27.66
N THR A 312 9.61 -13.71 27.59
CA THR A 312 10.18 -12.51 26.97
C THR A 312 10.69 -12.81 25.58
N LEU A 313 10.09 -12.18 24.58
CA LEU A 313 10.50 -12.26 23.19
C LEU A 313 11.28 -10.99 22.78
N ALA A 314 12.51 -11.15 22.30
CA ALA A 314 13.25 -10.13 21.59
C ALA A 314 13.49 -10.62 20.15
N VAL A 315 12.87 -9.96 19.17
CA VAL A 315 12.95 -10.43 17.79
C VAL A 315 14.32 -10.11 17.21
N LYS A 316 15.06 -11.18 16.87
CA LYS A 316 16.33 -11.06 16.16
C LYS A 316 16.05 -11.12 14.66
N GLY A 317 16.81 -10.37 13.86
CA GLY A 317 16.67 -10.42 12.41
C GLY A 317 16.64 -9.05 11.74
N ARG A 318 16.26 -9.04 10.47
CA ARG A 318 16.31 -7.88 9.58
C ARG A 318 14.90 -7.31 9.41
N HIS A 319 14.55 -6.30 10.18
CA HIS A 319 13.21 -5.70 10.16
C HIS A 319 13.25 -4.22 9.82
N ASP A 320 12.15 -3.70 9.29
CA ASP A 320 11.98 -2.26 9.09
C ASP A 320 11.80 -1.57 10.45
N VAL A 321 12.55 -0.52 10.74
CA VAL A 321 12.29 0.39 11.87
C VAL A 321 11.07 1.27 11.57
N CYS A 322 10.91 1.68 10.31
CA CYS A 322 9.72 2.35 9.82
C CYS A 322 9.31 1.75 8.47
N PHE A 323 8.32 0.86 8.47
CA PHE A 323 7.82 0.24 7.24
C PHE A 323 7.24 1.27 6.26
N ALA A 324 6.67 2.36 6.78
CA ALA A 324 6.06 3.42 5.99
C ALA A 324 7.03 4.10 5.02
N LEU A 325 8.35 4.00 5.22
CA LEU A 325 9.34 4.52 4.26
C LEU A 325 9.22 3.91 2.85
N ARG A 326 8.59 2.74 2.74
CA ARG A 326 8.38 2.03 1.47
C ARG A 326 6.94 2.03 1.00
N THR A 327 6.02 2.64 1.76
CA THR A 327 4.59 2.52 1.51
C THR A 327 3.98 3.55 0.57
N PRO A 328 4.56 4.73 0.30
CA PRO A 328 3.94 5.68 -0.64
C PRO A 328 3.59 5.03 -1.99
N VAL A 329 4.54 4.36 -2.63
CA VAL A 329 4.31 3.68 -3.91
C VAL A 329 3.28 2.53 -3.81
N ILE A 330 3.13 1.90 -2.63
CA ILE A 330 2.13 0.86 -2.40
C ILE A 330 0.74 1.49 -2.26
N VAL A 331 0.63 2.64 -1.58
CA VAL A 331 -0.61 3.42 -1.47
C VAL A 331 -1.04 3.90 -2.85
N GLU A 332 -0.12 4.45 -3.66
CA GLU A 332 -0.39 4.82 -5.06
C GLU A 332 -0.90 3.63 -5.87
N ALA A 333 -0.26 2.48 -5.75
CA ALA A 333 -0.63 1.27 -6.48
C ALA A 333 -2.05 0.81 -6.13
N MET A 334 -2.38 0.74 -4.82
CA MET A 334 -3.72 0.37 -4.37
C MET A 334 -4.79 1.36 -4.79
N THR A 335 -4.46 2.65 -4.76
CA THR A 335 -5.37 3.72 -5.25
C THR A 335 -5.62 3.56 -6.75
N ALA A 336 -4.57 3.36 -7.54
CA ALA A 336 -4.71 3.15 -8.98
C ALA A 336 -5.54 1.90 -9.32
N ILE A 337 -5.33 0.80 -8.59
CA ILE A 337 -6.13 -0.44 -8.74
C ILE A 337 -7.61 -0.18 -8.44
N ALA A 338 -7.90 0.53 -7.33
CA ALA A 338 -9.27 0.86 -6.95
C ALA A 338 -9.95 1.75 -7.99
N LEU A 339 -9.24 2.77 -8.48
CA LEU A 339 -9.76 3.69 -9.49
C LEU A 339 -9.93 2.99 -10.86
N ALA A 340 -9.00 2.11 -11.26
CA ALA A 340 -9.14 1.35 -12.50
C ALA A 340 -10.40 0.46 -12.51
N ASP A 341 -10.74 -0.14 -11.37
CA ASP A 341 -11.98 -0.90 -11.23
C ASP A 341 -13.22 0.00 -11.25
N LEU A 342 -13.20 1.15 -10.55
CA LEU A 342 -14.31 2.11 -10.53
C LEU A 342 -14.58 2.73 -11.90
N VAL A 343 -13.52 3.14 -12.61
CA VAL A 343 -13.64 3.73 -13.96
C VAL A 343 -14.19 2.71 -14.96
N ALA A 344 -13.74 1.45 -14.88
CA ALA A 344 -14.22 0.37 -15.74
C ALA A 344 -15.67 -0.06 -15.45
N LEU A 345 -16.27 0.39 -14.35
CA LEU A 345 -17.66 0.11 -13.97
C LEU A 345 -18.65 1.17 -14.47
N LYS A 346 -18.17 2.36 -14.87
CA LYS A 346 -18.97 3.43 -15.47
C LYS A 346 -19.43 3.02 -16.88
#